data_47105bca184c6a6a245d0ab15b09f4e6
#
_entry.id   47105bca184c6a6a245d0ab15b09f4e6
#
_cell.length_a   1.000
_cell.length_b   1.000
_cell.length_c   1.000
_cell.angle_alpha   90.00
_cell.angle_beta   90.00
_cell.angle_gamma   90.00
#
_symmetry.space_group_name_H-M   'P 1'
#
loop_
_entity.id
_entity.type
_entity.pdbx_description
1 polymer ?
#
loop_
_entity_poly.entity_id
_entity_poly.type
_entity_poly.pdbx_seq_one_letter_code
_entity_poly.pdbx_strand_id
1 'polypeptide(L)'
;MKLQFQIATTLIVASFSSLATFAQEIPVRAGTVATENSGAVSVSVKPAVDTVGIAKKLANPIANMISVPLQYQFSRGVGLNQGGSEQTLLFQPVAPFNLGGGDTFIVRPIVAGVRETSVQTGSGQTFSGYGIASVTLESFYAPNTNSSWIWGIGPYAQSPSGNSGKFGSQQTGAGVTAVVLNREGPWTYGLLGYQSWNVGGNPTFGTQNNLYGQPFVAYTNKEAWTYTVNMEALYNYDTRRTSNPLYAGVSKLFVFDGVPISFGAGPMYYVSNTPGGPSGWGARATATLVILK
;
A
#
# COMPACT_ATOMS: atom_id res chain seq x y z
N MET A 1 33.42 -17.50 18.31
CA MET A 1 33.32 -16.02 18.29
C MET A 1 31.87 -15.71 17.99
N LYS A 2 31.04 -15.49 19.04
CA LYS A 2 29.61 -15.22 18.93
C LYS A 2 29.38 -13.74 18.80
N LEU A 3 28.86 -13.29 17.67
CA LEU A 3 28.40 -11.90 17.48
C LEU A 3 26.89 -11.88 17.75
N GLN A 4 26.50 -11.33 18.89
CA GLN A 4 25.11 -11.03 19.23
C GLN A 4 24.72 -9.71 18.56
N PHE A 5 23.78 -9.77 17.64
CA PHE A 5 23.05 -8.57 17.19
C PHE A 5 21.79 -8.41 18.06
N GLN A 6 21.84 -7.49 19.00
CA GLN A 6 20.65 -6.99 19.67
C GLN A 6 20.00 -5.93 18.75
N ILE A 7 18.87 -6.27 18.16
CA ILE A 7 17.98 -5.30 17.53
C ILE A 7 17.00 -4.85 18.60
N ALA A 8 17.16 -3.62 19.06
CA ALA A 8 16.22 -2.95 19.95
C ALA A 8 14.96 -2.59 19.17
N THR A 9 13.88 -3.33 19.42
CA THR A 9 12.54 -3.01 18.91
C THR A 9 11.91 -1.98 19.83
N THR A 10 12.06 -0.70 19.53
CA THR A 10 11.33 0.37 20.22
C THR A 10 9.96 0.51 19.56
N LEU A 11 8.94 -0.01 20.22
CA LEU A 11 7.53 0.13 19.84
C LEU A 11 7.10 1.58 20.15
N ILE A 12 6.94 2.43 19.13
CA ILE A 12 6.32 3.74 19.29
C ILE A 12 4.80 3.54 19.26
N VAL A 13 4.21 3.40 20.43
CA VAL A 13 2.76 3.60 20.64
C VAL A 13 2.55 5.10 20.85
N ALA A 14 2.25 5.83 19.76
CA ALA A 14 1.79 7.19 19.87
C ALA A 14 0.29 7.19 20.13
N SER A 15 -0.08 7.55 21.34
CA SER A 15 -1.45 7.88 21.74
C SER A 15 -1.90 9.17 21.04
N PHE A 16 -2.85 9.05 20.12
CA PHE A 16 -3.56 10.20 19.55
C PHE A 16 -4.55 10.76 20.59
N SER A 17 -4.13 11.73 21.34
CA SER A 17 -5.02 12.63 22.06
C SER A 17 -4.55 14.07 21.86
N SER A 18 -5.47 14.90 21.34
CA SER A 18 -5.44 16.35 21.27
C SER A 18 -4.38 17.01 20.36
N LEU A 19 -4.78 17.31 19.13
CA LEU A 19 -4.23 18.40 18.33
C LEU A 19 -5.39 19.21 17.73
N ALA A 20 -6.09 19.93 18.60
CA ALA A 20 -6.85 21.10 18.21
C ALA A 20 -6.14 22.32 18.84
N THR A 21 -6.01 23.38 18.06
CA THR A 21 -5.57 24.72 18.46
C THR A 21 -4.06 24.99 18.37
N PHE A 22 -3.64 25.52 17.19
CA PHE A 22 -2.66 26.60 17.06
C PHE A 22 -2.75 27.16 15.64
N ALA A 23 -3.77 27.99 15.38
CA ALA A 23 -3.71 28.99 14.31
C ALA A 23 -3.46 30.32 15.02
N GLN A 24 -2.23 30.77 15.10
CA GLN A 24 -1.87 32.12 15.49
C GLN A 24 -1.47 32.88 14.23
N GLU A 25 -2.30 33.84 13.84
CA GLU A 25 -2.01 34.80 12.80
C GLU A 25 -0.83 35.70 13.24
N ILE A 26 0.21 35.76 12.40
CA ILE A 26 1.32 36.69 12.55
C ILE A 26 0.93 37.96 11.79
N PRO A 27 0.83 39.13 12.44
CA PRO A 27 0.53 40.37 11.72
C PRO A 27 1.72 40.81 10.88
N VAL A 28 1.48 40.97 9.57
CA VAL A 28 2.44 41.56 8.63
C VAL A 28 2.55 43.07 8.93
N ARG A 29 3.67 43.48 9.48
CA ARG A 29 4.01 44.89 9.65
C ARG A 29 4.69 45.40 8.39
N ALA A 30 4.04 46.31 7.68
CA ALA A 30 4.63 47.03 6.56
C ALA A 30 5.79 47.92 7.07
N GLY A 31 7.00 47.58 6.70
CA GLY A 31 8.21 48.36 6.93
C GLY A 31 8.67 48.99 5.63
N THR A 32 8.82 50.30 5.65
CA THR A 32 9.35 51.14 4.56
C THR A 32 10.76 50.70 4.19
N VAL A 33 10.99 50.49 2.90
CA VAL A 33 12.29 50.14 2.33
C VAL A 33 13.15 51.36 2.21
N ALA A 34 14.27 51.44 2.93
CA ALA A 34 15.37 52.34 2.64
C ALA A 34 16.30 51.61 1.63
N THR A 35 16.56 52.27 0.53
CA THR A 35 17.46 51.84 -0.54
C THR A 35 18.90 52.04 -0.11
N GLU A 36 19.68 50.94 0.15
CA GLU A 36 21.15 50.98 0.12
C GLU A 36 21.75 49.71 -0.50
N ASN A 37 22.39 49.97 -1.62
CA ASN A 37 23.59 49.37 -2.22
C ASN A 37 23.84 47.86 -2.19
N SER A 38 23.57 47.26 -3.35
CA SER A 38 24.21 46.15 -4.07
C SER A 38 25.24 45.29 -3.35
N GLY A 39 24.75 44.22 -2.76
CA GLY A 39 25.38 42.92 -2.72
C GLY A 39 24.33 41.91 -3.18
N ALA A 40 24.45 41.37 -4.38
CA ALA A 40 23.53 40.34 -4.85
C ALA A 40 23.71 39.08 -4.00
N VAL A 41 22.93 38.97 -2.91
CA VAL A 41 22.74 37.73 -2.21
C VAL A 41 21.91 36.85 -3.11
N SER A 42 22.55 35.93 -3.80
CA SER A 42 21.87 34.86 -4.52
C SER A 42 21.17 33.95 -3.47
N VAL A 43 19.91 34.30 -3.19
CA VAL A 43 19.06 33.40 -2.41
C VAL A 43 18.81 32.18 -3.30
N SER A 44 19.52 31.10 -3.02
CA SER A 44 19.25 29.78 -3.62
C SER A 44 17.86 29.35 -3.17
N VAL A 45 16.85 29.71 -3.95
CA VAL A 45 15.48 29.20 -3.72
C VAL A 45 15.52 27.72 -4.05
N LYS A 46 15.47 26.86 -3.03
CA LYS A 46 15.32 25.42 -3.21
C LYS A 46 14.05 25.19 -4.07
N PRO A 47 14.14 24.45 -5.19
CA PRO A 47 12.98 24.25 -6.06
C PRO A 47 11.80 23.71 -5.26
N ALA A 48 10.63 24.29 -5.46
CA ALA A 48 9.40 23.82 -4.83
C ALA A 48 9.13 22.36 -5.26
N VAL A 49 8.84 21.49 -4.32
CA VAL A 49 8.52 20.08 -4.60
C VAL A 49 7.19 20.01 -5.36
N ASP A 50 7.19 19.33 -6.52
CA ASP A 50 5.96 19.08 -7.32
C ASP A 50 5.04 18.08 -6.61
N THR A 51 4.26 18.58 -5.68
CA THR A 51 3.34 17.74 -4.87
C THR A 51 2.25 17.09 -5.71
N VAL A 52 1.73 17.77 -6.73
CA VAL A 52 0.67 17.25 -7.61
C VAL A 52 1.22 16.15 -8.51
N GLY A 53 2.39 16.34 -9.11
CA GLY A 53 3.04 15.33 -9.94
C GLY A 53 3.41 14.09 -9.14
N ILE A 54 3.89 14.24 -7.90
CA ILE A 54 4.19 13.13 -7.00
C ILE A 54 2.91 12.39 -6.60
N ALA A 55 1.84 13.11 -6.23
CA ALA A 55 0.56 12.49 -5.87
C ALA A 55 -0.03 11.66 -7.03
N LYS A 56 0.03 12.18 -8.27
CA LYS A 56 -0.35 11.42 -9.48
C LYS A 56 0.53 10.19 -9.72
N LYS A 57 1.85 10.29 -9.45
CA LYS A 57 2.74 9.13 -9.55
C LYS A 57 2.41 8.06 -8.52
N LEU A 58 2.02 8.43 -7.29
CA LEU A 58 1.61 7.49 -6.24
C LEU A 58 0.35 6.68 -6.59
N ALA A 59 -0.52 7.20 -7.46
CA ALA A 59 -1.66 6.47 -7.98
C ALA A 59 -1.29 5.39 -9.02
N ASN A 60 -0.03 5.37 -9.50
CA ASN A 60 0.50 4.37 -10.43
C ASN A 60 1.34 3.33 -9.66
N PRO A 61 0.93 2.05 -9.57
CA PRO A 61 1.65 1.01 -8.82
C PRO A 61 3.03 0.65 -9.38
N ILE A 62 3.33 1.05 -10.62
CA ILE A 62 4.64 0.84 -11.29
C ILE A 62 5.30 2.17 -11.68
N ALA A 63 5.08 3.22 -10.90
CA ALA A 63 5.74 4.50 -11.13
C ALA A 63 7.27 4.40 -11.00
N ASN A 64 8.01 5.08 -11.88
CA ASN A 64 9.46 5.25 -11.73
C ASN A 64 9.76 6.22 -10.58
N MET A 65 9.47 5.79 -9.35
CA MET A 65 9.63 6.57 -8.13
C MET A 65 9.75 5.62 -6.93
N ILE A 66 10.76 5.82 -6.09
CA ILE A 66 10.88 5.05 -4.86
C ILE A 66 9.80 5.51 -3.88
N SER A 67 8.98 4.57 -3.43
CA SER A 67 7.95 4.83 -2.42
C SER A 67 7.90 3.70 -1.39
N VAL A 68 7.54 4.05 -0.16
CA VAL A 68 7.44 3.11 0.96
C VAL A 68 6.06 3.23 1.58
N PRO A 69 5.04 2.56 1.01
CA PRO A 69 3.71 2.50 1.59
C PRO A 69 3.68 1.61 2.84
N LEU A 70 3.06 2.14 3.88
CA LEU A 70 2.60 1.41 5.04
C LEU A 70 1.07 1.50 5.06
N GLN A 71 0.37 0.36 4.98
CA GLN A 71 -1.07 0.31 4.92
C GLN A 71 -1.62 -0.50 6.09
N TYR A 72 -2.50 0.10 6.86
CA TYR A 72 -3.25 -0.55 7.92
C TYR A 72 -4.68 -0.79 7.46
N GLN A 73 -5.19 -2.01 7.70
CA GLN A 73 -6.57 -2.37 7.45
C GLN A 73 -7.19 -2.92 8.73
N PHE A 74 -8.43 -2.54 8.98
CA PHE A 74 -9.27 -3.10 10.03
C PHE A 74 -10.52 -3.69 9.39
N SER A 75 -10.80 -4.96 9.69
CA SER A 75 -11.94 -5.71 9.16
C SER A 75 -12.71 -6.38 10.29
N ARG A 76 -14.01 -6.48 10.14
CA ARG A 76 -14.93 -7.17 11.06
C ARG A 76 -15.51 -8.42 10.41
N GLY A 77 -16.38 -9.10 11.16
CA GLY A 77 -17.10 -10.24 10.64
C GLY A 77 -16.21 -11.46 10.36
N VAL A 78 -15.13 -11.61 11.12
CA VAL A 78 -14.18 -12.72 10.99
C VAL A 78 -14.60 -13.89 11.89
N GLY A 79 -14.33 -15.12 11.44
CA GLY A 79 -14.73 -16.34 12.12
C GLY A 79 -16.11 -16.84 11.71
N LEU A 80 -16.44 -18.09 12.08
CA LEU A 80 -17.68 -18.72 11.66
C LEU A 80 -18.94 -18.05 12.21
N ASN A 81 -18.84 -17.42 13.37
CA ASN A 81 -19.92 -16.64 13.99
C ASN A 81 -19.91 -15.16 13.59
N GLN A 82 -18.95 -14.72 12.75
CA GLN A 82 -18.73 -13.34 12.34
C GLN A 82 -18.53 -12.36 13.52
N GLY A 83 -18.18 -12.85 14.68
CA GLY A 83 -17.97 -12.04 15.90
C GLY A 83 -16.54 -11.51 16.07
N GLY A 84 -15.60 -12.00 15.27
CA GLY A 84 -14.20 -11.61 15.32
C GLY A 84 -13.83 -10.40 14.48
N SER A 85 -12.60 -9.95 14.63
CA SER A 85 -12.00 -8.89 13.83
C SER A 85 -10.58 -9.24 13.40
N GLU A 86 -10.15 -8.65 12.29
CA GLU A 86 -8.82 -8.76 11.72
C GLU A 86 -8.22 -7.37 11.53
N GLN A 87 -6.95 -7.25 11.88
CA GLN A 87 -6.11 -6.09 11.62
C GLN A 87 -4.93 -6.55 10.76
N THR A 88 -4.75 -5.93 9.60
CA THR A 88 -3.64 -6.25 8.70
C THR A 88 -2.76 -5.02 8.52
N LEU A 89 -1.45 -5.21 8.67
CA LEU A 89 -0.44 -4.20 8.38
C LEU A 89 0.38 -4.67 7.20
N LEU A 90 0.34 -3.90 6.10
CA LEU A 90 1.07 -4.18 4.87
C LEU A 90 2.24 -3.19 4.74
N PHE A 91 3.44 -3.71 4.61
CA PHE A 91 4.63 -2.97 4.22
C PHE A 91 4.96 -3.30 2.77
N GLN A 92 4.91 -2.30 1.87
CA GLN A 92 4.90 -2.53 0.42
C GLN A 92 5.87 -1.59 -0.34
N PRO A 93 7.17 -1.58 -0.06
CA PRO A 93 8.10 -0.71 -0.75
C PRO A 93 8.12 -0.98 -2.26
N VAL A 94 8.28 0.09 -3.04
CA VAL A 94 8.41 0.05 -4.50
C VAL A 94 9.78 0.62 -4.87
N ALA A 95 10.59 -0.17 -5.56
CA ALA A 95 11.93 0.20 -6.01
C ALA A 95 12.04 0.06 -7.53
N PRO A 96 12.10 1.19 -8.28
CA PRO A 96 12.35 1.18 -9.72
C PRO A 96 13.85 1.17 -10.03
N PHE A 97 14.25 0.37 -11.03
CA PHE A 97 15.58 0.26 -11.59
C PHE A 97 15.52 0.61 -13.09
N ASN A 98 16.24 1.64 -13.50
CA ASN A 98 16.30 2.06 -14.90
C ASN A 98 17.15 1.07 -15.70
N LEU A 99 16.60 0.56 -16.81
CA LEU A 99 17.27 -0.38 -17.72
C LEU A 99 17.92 0.31 -18.93
N GLY A 100 17.75 1.64 -19.07
CA GLY A 100 18.12 2.40 -20.27
C GLY A 100 16.94 2.55 -21.23
N GLY A 101 17.05 3.47 -22.22
CA GLY A 101 15.97 3.73 -23.17
C GLY A 101 14.65 4.25 -22.56
N GLY A 102 14.61 4.46 -21.25
CA GLY A 102 13.41 4.81 -20.50
C GLY A 102 12.64 3.62 -19.92
N ASP A 103 13.05 2.39 -20.22
CA ASP A 103 12.49 1.18 -19.63
C ASP A 103 12.84 1.06 -18.14
N THR A 104 11.95 0.47 -17.38
CA THR A 104 12.10 0.34 -15.94
C THR A 104 11.80 -1.09 -15.49
N PHE A 105 12.63 -1.64 -14.61
CA PHE A 105 12.32 -2.84 -13.85
C PHE A 105 11.90 -2.43 -12.43
N ILE A 106 10.72 -2.82 -12.00
CA ILE A 106 10.16 -2.47 -10.69
C ILE A 106 10.13 -3.71 -9.81
N VAL A 107 10.61 -3.57 -8.57
CA VAL A 107 10.55 -4.60 -7.53
C VAL A 107 9.65 -4.10 -6.41
N ARG A 108 8.65 -4.91 -6.04
CA ARG A 108 7.66 -4.60 -5.01
C ARG A 108 7.51 -5.78 -4.05
N PRO A 109 8.33 -5.88 -2.99
CA PRO A 109 8.07 -6.81 -1.90
C PRO A 109 6.87 -6.34 -1.07
N ILE A 110 6.07 -7.28 -0.59
CA ILE A 110 4.91 -7.02 0.27
C ILE A 110 5.00 -7.95 1.47
N VAL A 111 5.07 -7.38 2.66
CA VAL A 111 5.02 -8.13 3.92
C VAL A 111 3.70 -7.84 4.60
N ALA A 112 2.90 -8.89 4.84
CA ALA A 112 1.61 -8.80 5.49
C ALA A 112 1.71 -9.36 6.92
N GLY A 113 1.65 -8.47 7.92
CA GLY A 113 1.41 -8.83 9.32
C GLY A 113 -0.07 -8.81 9.62
N VAL A 114 -0.58 -9.81 10.34
CA VAL A 114 -2.00 -9.91 10.69
C VAL A 114 -2.16 -10.12 12.20
N ARG A 115 -3.21 -9.54 12.75
CA ARG A 115 -3.71 -9.79 14.09
C ARG A 115 -5.19 -10.12 14.03
N GLU A 116 -5.56 -11.27 14.55
CA GLU A 116 -6.94 -11.70 14.71
C GLU A 116 -7.37 -11.58 16.17
N THR A 117 -8.62 -11.24 16.42
CA THR A 117 -9.20 -11.10 17.75
C THR A 117 -10.58 -11.74 17.79
N SER A 118 -10.79 -12.62 18.76
CA SER A 118 -12.07 -13.32 19.03
C SER A 118 -12.63 -14.07 17.81
N VAL A 119 -11.76 -14.67 16.99
CA VAL A 119 -12.14 -15.41 15.78
C VAL A 119 -12.62 -16.80 16.18
N GLN A 120 -13.89 -17.14 15.90
CA GLN A 120 -14.42 -18.47 16.16
C GLN A 120 -13.93 -19.46 15.10
N THR A 121 -13.35 -20.58 15.57
CA THR A 121 -12.88 -21.69 14.75
C THR A 121 -13.95 -22.79 14.59
N GLY A 122 -13.67 -23.77 13.71
CA GLY A 122 -14.58 -24.91 13.49
C GLY A 122 -14.86 -25.77 14.71
N SER A 123 -14.04 -25.71 15.76
CA SER A 123 -14.28 -26.37 17.04
C SER A 123 -15.21 -25.60 17.99
N GLY A 124 -15.71 -24.44 17.58
CA GLY A 124 -16.51 -23.53 18.41
C GLY A 124 -15.70 -22.70 19.41
N GLN A 125 -14.40 -22.93 19.51
CA GLN A 125 -13.50 -22.14 20.34
C GLN A 125 -13.17 -20.81 19.67
N THR A 126 -12.89 -19.78 20.47
CA THR A 126 -12.39 -18.50 19.98
C THR A 126 -10.85 -18.46 20.03
N PHE A 127 -10.27 -17.88 19.01
CA PHE A 127 -8.85 -17.68 18.88
C PHE A 127 -8.53 -16.18 18.80
N SER A 128 -7.44 -15.77 19.43
CA SER A 128 -6.83 -14.43 19.22
C SER A 128 -5.32 -14.60 19.10
N GLY A 129 -4.72 -13.91 18.15
CA GLY A 129 -3.29 -14.04 17.91
C GLY A 129 -2.79 -13.06 16.85
N TYR A 130 -1.49 -13.11 16.57
CA TYR A 130 -0.86 -12.31 15.53
C TYR A 130 0.27 -13.11 14.86
N GLY A 131 0.61 -12.70 13.63
CA GLY A 131 1.68 -13.35 12.88
C GLY A 131 1.92 -12.71 11.52
N ILE A 132 2.82 -13.31 10.75
CA ILE A 132 3.05 -12.96 9.34
C ILE A 132 2.12 -13.84 8.49
N ALA A 133 1.23 -13.19 7.74
CA ALA A 133 0.31 -13.86 6.83
C ALA A 133 0.99 -14.28 5.53
N SER A 134 1.83 -13.40 4.97
CA SER A 134 2.58 -13.69 3.75
C SER A 134 3.75 -12.75 3.56
N VAL A 135 4.73 -13.21 2.77
CA VAL A 135 5.73 -12.36 2.14
C VAL A 135 5.62 -12.60 0.65
N THR A 136 5.29 -11.56 -0.10
CA THR A 136 5.06 -11.61 -1.54
C THR A 136 6.11 -10.76 -2.25
N LEU A 137 6.55 -11.21 -3.42
CA LEU A 137 7.39 -10.45 -4.33
C LEU A 137 6.69 -10.32 -5.67
N GLU A 138 6.38 -9.11 -6.06
CA GLU A 138 5.95 -8.73 -7.40
C GLU A 138 7.09 -8.00 -8.10
N SER A 139 7.33 -8.32 -9.36
CA SER A 139 8.29 -7.58 -10.17
C SER A 139 7.69 -7.30 -11.54
N PHE A 140 8.03 -6.13 -12.11
CA PHE A 140 7.45 -5.72 -13.39
C PHE A 140 8.56 -5.19 -14.31
N TYR A 141 8.63 -5.69 -15.51
CA TYR A 141 9.22 -4.98 -16.61
C TYR A 141 8.19 -4.01 -17.17
N ALA A 142 8.49 -2.74 -17.16
CA ALA A 142 7.65 -1.65 -17.65
C ALA A 142 8.41 -0.92 -18.78
N PRO A 143 8.05 -1.12 -20.05
CA PRO A 143 8.68 -0.43 -21.16
C PRO A 143 8.27 1.05 -21.18
N ASN A 144 9.18 1.88 -21.70
CA ASN A 144 8.86 3.25 -22.03
C ASN A 144 7.95 3.29 -23.25
N THR A 145 6.71 3.68 -23.04
CA THR A 145 5.74 3.83 -24.12
C THR A 145 5.52 5.32 -24.42
N ASN A 146 5.47 5.68 -25.70
CA ASN A 146 5.08 7.03 -26.14
C ASN A 146 3.55 7.22 -26.10
N SER A 147 2.89 6.61 -25.11
CA SER A 147 1.43 6.55 -24.97
C SER A 147 1.03 6.97 -23.56
N SER A 148 -0.22 7.42 -23.40
CA SER A 148 -0.85 7.59 -22.08
C SER A 148 -1.08 6.25 -21.34
N TRP A 149 -1.06 5.14 -22.10
CA TRP A 149 -1.14 3.79 -21.56
C TRP A 149 0.23 3.31 -21.07
N ILE A 150 0.27 2.90 -19.82
CA ILE A 150 1.43 2.34 -19.13
C ILE A 150 1.09 0.90 -18.79
N TRP A 151 2.01 -0.01 -19.02
CA TRP A 151 1.84 -1.40 -18.65
C TRP A 151 3.13 -2.01 -18.12
N GLY A 152 3.00 -3.09 -17.39
CA GLY A 152 4.13 -3.88 -16.93
C GLY A 152 3.71 -5.32 -16.69
N ILE A 153 4.66 -6.23 -16.84
CA ILE A 153 4.47 -7.66 -16.62
C ILE A 153 5.73 -8.25 -15.99
N GLY A 154 5.57 -9.27 -15.17
CA GLY A 154 6.71 -9.93 -14.57
C GLY A 154 6.35 -11.08 -13.64
N PRO A 155 7.35 -11.66 -12.96
CA PRO A 155 7.17 -12.77 -12.06
C PRO A 155 6.49 -12.34 -10.74
N TYR A 156 5.71 -13.26 -10.21
CA TYR A 156 5.10 -13.23 -8.89
C TYR A 156 5.61 -14.41 -8.06
N ALA A 157 5.94 -14.16 -6.80
CA ALA A 157 6.26 -15.21 -5.84
C ALA A 157 5.68 -14.87 -4.46
N GLN A 158 5.23 -15.90 -3.74
CA GLN A 158 4.73 -15.77 -2.38
C GLN A 158 5.28 -16.88 -1.50
N SER A 159 5.87 -16.52 -0.36
CA SER A 159 6.36 -17.46 0.64
C SER A 159 5.21 -18.05 1.46
N PRO A 160 5.41 -19.22 2.10
CA PRO A 160 4.52 -19.71 3.14
C PRO A 160 4.41 -18.69 4.30
N SER A 161 3.28 -18.75 5.01
CA SER A 161 3.08 -18.02 6.26
C SER A 161 4.08 -18.48 7.34
N GLY A 162 4.60 -17.54 8.13
CA GLY A 162 5.56 -17.82 9.19
C GLY A 162 4.97 -18.52 10.42
N ASN A 163 3.64 -18.65 10.55
CA ASN A 163 2.96 -19.10 11.79
C ASN A 163 2.17 -20.40 11.62
N SER A 164 2.76 -21.42 11.04
CA SER A 164 2.17 -22.77 10.96
C SER A 164 0.76 -22.81 10.35
N GLY A 165 0.50 -21.96 9.33
CA GLY A 165 -0.77 -21.91 8.62
C GLY A 165 -1.94 -21.23 9.35
N LYS A 166 -1.74 -20.67 10.54
CA LYS A 166 -2.81 -19.99 11.29
C LYS A 166 -3.29 -18.69 10.64
N PHE A 167 -2.39 -17.95 9.98
CA PHE A 167 -2.67 -16.63 9.41
C PHE A 167 -2.46 -16.57 7.91
N GLY A 168 -2.22 -17.69 7.26
CA GLY A 168 -1.97 -17.74 5.84
C GLY A 168 -1.63 -19.15 5.37
N SER A 169 -1.32 -19.31 4.09
CA SER A 169 -0.99 -20.59 3.50
C SER A 169 0.41 -21.05 3.89
N GLN A 170 0.58 -22.36 4.07
CA GLN A 170 1.89 -23.02 4.22
C GLN A 170 2.47 -23.49 2.87
N GLN A 171 1.86 -23.07 1.77
CA GLN A 171 2.36 -23.34 0.42
C GLN A 171 3.13 -22.16 -0.15
N THR A 172 4.09 -22.46 -0.98
CA THR A 172 4.79 -21.48 -1.82
C THR A 172 4.00 -21.25 -3.09
N GLY A 173 3.69 -20.01 -3.40
CA GLY A 173 3.07 -19.60 -4.65
C GLY A 173 4.11 -19.05 -5.62
N ALA A 174 3.99 -19.38 -6.89
CA ALA A 174 4.70 -18.73 -7.98
C ALA A 174 3.76 -18.46 -9.14
N GLY A 175 4.03 -17.40 -9.91
CA GLY A 175 3.13 -17.02 -10.97
C GLY A 175 3.59 -15.82 -11.78
N VAL A 176 2.62 -15.14 -12.37
CA VAL A 176 2.82 -13.96 -13.21
C VAL A 176 1.96 -12.82 -12.67
N THR A 177 2.51 -11.62 -12.60
CA THR A 177 1.80 -10.38 -12.30
C THR A 177 1.84 -9.45 -13.51
N ALA A 178 0.77 -8.69 -13.71
CA ALA A 178 0.68 -7.69 -14.77
C ALA A 178 -0.13 -6.48 -14.30
N VAL A 179 0.16 -5.35 -14.90
CA VAL A 179 -0.59 -4.11 -14.70
C VAL A 179 -0.75 -3.38 -16.01
N VAL A 180 -1.90 -2.79 -16.22
CA VAL A 180 -2.17 -1.83 -17.29
C VAL A 180 -2.95 -0.66 -16.73
N LEU A 181 -2.54 0.56 -17.06
CA LEU A 181 -3.21 1.77 -16.59
C LEU A 181 -3.10 2.88 -17.64
N ASN A 182 -4.00 3.84 -17.53
CA ASN A 182 -3.97 5.08 -18.29
C ASN A 182 -3.86 6.28 -17.35
N ARG A 183 -3.21 7.34 -17.81
CA ARG A 183 -3.10 8.62 -17.13
C ARG A 183 -3.59 9.73 -18.04
N GLU A 184 -4.73 10.32 -17.69
CA GLU A 184 -5.37 11.36 -18.47
C GLU A 184 -5.72 12.56 -17.57
N GLY A 185 -5.00 13.66 -17.73
CA GLY A 185 -5.18 14.85 -16.91
C GLY A 185 -5.05 14.55 -15.40
N PRO A 186 -6.13 14.75 -14.60
CA PRO A 186 -6.15 14.44 -13.17
C PRO A 186 -6.43 12.96 -12.87
N TRP A 187 -6.83 12.17 -13.87
CA TRP A 187 -7.28 10.79 -13.70
C TRP A 187 -6.13 9.79 -13.90
N THR A 188 -6.14 8.75 -13.08
CA THR A 188 -5.34 7.53 -13.26
C THR A 188 -6.28 6.35 -13.04
N TYR A 189 -6.39 5.46 -13.99
CA TYR A 189 -7.25 4.28 -13.89
C TYR A 189 -6.61 3.08 -14.57
N GLY A 190 -6.89 1.89 -14.05
CA GLY A 190 -6.26 0.69 -14.55
C GLY A 190 -6.66 -0.58 -13.83
N LEU A 191 -5.94 -1.63 -14.15
CA LEU A 191 -6.08 -2.96 -13.58
C LEU A 191 -4.68 -3.50 -13.28
N LEU A 192 -4.47 -3.92 -12.02
CA LEU A 192 -3.35 -4.75 -11.60
C LEU A 192 -3.88 -6.15 -11.31
N GLY A 193 -3.11 -7.19 -11.60
CA GLY A 193 -3.51 -8.53 -11.26
C GLY A 193 -2.36 -9.52 -11.29
N TYR A 194 -2.60 -10.69 -10.70
CA TYR A 194 -1.69 -11.82 -10.79
C TYR A 194 -2.46 -13.14 -10.88
N GLN A 195 -1.81 -14.13 -11.49
CA GLN A 195 -2.15 -15.54 -11.36
C GLN A 195 -1.01 -16.22 -10.63
N SER A 196 -1.32 -16.96 -9.56
CA SER A 196 -0.36 -17.79 -8.84
C SER A 196 -0.79 -19.24 -8.80
N TRP A 197 0.19 -20.14 -8.69
CA TRP A 197 0.01 -21.58 -8.58
C TRP A 197 0.82 -22.10 -7.40
N ASN A 198 0.37 -23.19 -6.79
CA ASN A 198 1.15 -23.90 -5.79
C ASN A 198 2.38 -24.54 -6.45
N VAL A 199 3.58 -24.25 -5.95
CA VAL A 199 4.84 -24.83 -6.45
C VAL A 199 5.58 -25.61 -5.38
N GLY A 200 5.09 -25.64 -4.13
CA GLY A 200 5.68 -26.37 -3.02
C GLY A 200 5.05 -26.02 -1.69
N GLY A 201 5.51 -26.67 -0.61
CA GLY A 201 5.05 -26.44 0.76
C GLY A 201 4.03 -27.47 1.24
N ASN A 202 3.36 -27.16 2.36
CA ASN A 202 2.43 -28.11 3.01
C ASN A 202 0.98 -27.85 2.56
N PRO A 203 0.35 -28.77 1.81
CA PRO A 203 -1.00 -28.59 1.27
C PRO A 203 -2.11 -28.64 2.35
N THR A 204 -1.81 -29.08 3.59
CA THR A 204 -2.79 -29.16 4.67
C THR A 204 -3.26 -27.78 5.13
N PHE A 205 -2.43 -26.74 4.96
CA PHE A 205 -2.68 -25.40 5.48
C PHE A 205 -2.79 -24.37 4.36
N GLY A 206 -3.97 -24.32 3.73
CA GLY A 206 -4.28 -23.34 2.70
C GLY A 206 -3.68 -23.67 1.33
N THR A 207 -3.85 -22.75 0.40
CA THR A 207 -3.48 -22.92 -1.01
C THR A 207 -3.09 -21.55 -1.60
N GLN A 208 -2.22 -21.58 -2.63
CA GLN A 208 -1.75 -20.40 -3.38
C GLN A 208 -2.21 -20.39 -4.84
N ASN A 209 -3.19 -21.23 -5.19
CA ASN A 209 -3.74 -21.25 -6.55
C ASN A 209 -4.80 -20.15 -6.71
N ASN A 210 -4.35 -18.93 -6.96
CA ASN A 210 -5.16 -17.73 -6.90
C ASN A 210 -5.12 -16.90 -8.18
N LEU A 211 -6.28 -16.38 -8.57
CA LEU A 211 -6.40 -15.25 -9.48
C LEU A 211 -6.74 -14.00 -8.66
N TYR A 212 -5.94 -12.96 -8.80
CA TYR A 212 -6.17 -11.66 -8.19
C TYR A 212 -6.35 -10.59 -9.26
N GLY A 213 -7.29 -9.69 -9.04
CA GLY A 213 -7.52 -8.53 -9.88
C GLY A 213 -7.87 -7.31 -9.04
N GLN A 214 -7.20 -6.19 -9.31
CA GLN A 214 -7.42 -4.91 -8.65
C GLN A 214 -7.71 -3.82 -9.69
N PRO A 215 -8.97 -3.69 -10.17
CA PRO A 215 -9.37 -2.51 -10.87
C PRO A 215 -9.34 -1.30 -9.94
N PHE A 216 -8.83 -0.17 -10.44
CA PHE A 216 -8.74 1.06 -9.67
C PHE A 216 -8.97 2.30 -10.52
N VAL A 217 -9.47 3.35 -9.87
CA VAL A 217 -9.55 4.69 -10.40
C VAL A 217 -9.15 5.69 -9.33
N ALA A 218 -8.34 6.68 -9.70
CA ALA A 218 -7.89 7.76 -8.84
C ALA A 218 -8.04 9.11 -9.55
N TYR A 219 -8.49 10.11 -8.83
CA TYR A 219 -8.56 11.50 -9.26
C TYR A 219 -7.69 12.35 -8.36
N THR A 220 -6.67 13.02 -8.92
CA THR A 220 -5.78 13.91 -8.17
C THR A 220 -6.04 15.36 -8.56
N ASN A 221 -6.44 16.20 -7.59
CA ASN A 221 -6.71 17.61 -7.81
C ASN A 221 -5.43 18.47 -7.76
N LYS A 222 -5.58 19.79 -7.97
CA LYS A 222 -4.46 20.76 -8.02
C LYS A 222 -3.82 21.02 -6.65
N GLU A 223 -4.47 20.65 -5.55
CA GLU A 223 -3.97 20.76 -4.18
C GLU A 223 -3.36 19.44 -3.67
N ALA A 224 -3.06 18.49 -4.59
CA ALA A 224 -2.51 17.16 -4.29
C ALA A 224 -3.39 16.29 -3.37
N TRP A 225 -4.71 16.50 -3.38
CA TRP A 225 -5.67 15.54 -2.88
C TRP A 225 -5.92 14.47 -3.93
N THR A 226 -5.91 13.21 -3.54
CA THR A 226 -6.23 12.07 -4.40
C THR A 226 -7.41 11.31 -3.83
N TYR A 227 -8.46 11.16 -4.62
CA TYR A 227 -9.64 10.34 -4.34
C TYR A 227 -9.49 9.03 -5.09
N THR A 228 -9.58 7.91 -4.38
CA THR A 228 -9.34 6.58 -4.96
C THR A 228 -10.50 5.65 -4.68
N VAL A 229 -10.90 4.89 -5.69
CA VAL A 229 -11.78 3.72 -5.54
C VAL A 229 -11.06 2.53 -6.17
N ASN A 230 -11.00 1.41 -5.45
CA ASN A 230 -10.52 0.15 -5.98
C ASN A 230 -11.28 -1.03 -5.38
N MET A 231 -11.25 -2.16 -6.07
CA MET A 231 -11.73 -3.43 -5.58
C MET A 231 -10.60 -4.45 -5.65
N GLU A 232 -10.34 -5.17 -4.58
CA GLU A 232 -9.36 -6.24 -4.52
C GLU A 232 -10.07 -7.58 -4.67
N ALA A 233 -10.17 -8.08 -5.91
CA ALA A 233 -10.88 -9.32 -6.20
C ALA A 233 -9.92 -10.50 -6.17
N LEU A 234 -10.10 -11.39 -5.21
CA LEU A 234 -9.34 -12.63 -5.09
C LEU A 234 -10.26 -13.84 -5.33
N TYR A 235 -9.88 -14.69 -6.27
CA TYR A 235 -10.50 -15.99 -6.48
C TYR A 235 -9.50 -17.11 -6.27
N ASN A 236 -9.81 -18.05 -5.39
CA ASN A 236 -9.01 -19.24 -5.15
C ASN A 236 -9.61 -20.43 -5.90
N TYR A 237 -8.84 -21.02 -6.82
CA TYR A 237 -9.31 -22.11 -7.69
C TYR A 237 -9.54 -23.42 -6.95
N ASP A 238 -8.75 -23.73 -5.92
CA ASP A 238 -8.83 -24.99 -5.22
C ASP A 238 -10.06 -25.03 -4.28
N THR A 239 -10.33 -23.89 -3.62
CA THR A 239 -11.49 -23.77 -2.72
C THR A 239 -12.74 -23.24 -3.43
N ARG A 240 -12.62 -22.70 -4.65
CA ARG A 240 -13.68 -22.04 -5.43
C ARG A 240 -14.33 -20.90 -4.66
N ARG A 241 -13.54 -20.12 -3.92
CA ARG A 241 -14.01 -19.04 -3.05
C ARG A 241 -13.45 -17.70 -3.50
N THR A 242 -14.22 -16.65 -3.19
CA THR A 242 -13.82 -15.27 -3.47
C THR A 242 -13.74 -14.45 -2.18
N SER A 243 -12.89 -13.42 -2.22
CA SER A 243 -12.88 -12.34 -1.22
C SER A 243 -12.68 -11.03 -1.97
N ASN A 244 -13.66 -10.14 -1.91
CA ASN A 244 -13.69 -8.95 -2.75
C ASN A 244 -13.99 -7.70 -1.92
N PRO A 245 -13.01 -7.12 -1.19
CA PRO A 245 -13.17 -5.83 -0.56
C PRO A 245 -13.16 -4.70 -1.60
N LEU A 246 -14.18 -3.85 -1.52
CA LEU A 246 -14.26 -2.56 -2.21
C LEU A 246 -13.75 -1.47 -1.25
N TYR A 247 -12.84 -0.64 -1.71
CA TYR A 247 -12.29 0.49 -0.97
C TYR A 247 -12.62 1.79 -1.67
N ALA A 248 -13.00 2.80 -0.89
CA ALA A 248 -13.08 4.18 -1.33
C ALA A 248 -12.37 5.07 -0.30
N GLY A 249 -11.44 5.91 -0.75
CA GLY A 249 -10.65 6.71 0.17
C GLY A 249 -10.13 8.00 -0.42
N VAL A 250 -9.62 8.83 0.46
CA VAL A 250 -8.96 10.08 0.13
C VAL A 250 -7.56 10.10 0.73
N SER A 251 -6.60 10.64 0.00
CA SER A 251 -5.25 10.89 0.48
C SER A 251 -4.78 12.29 0.13
N LYS A 252 -3.81 12.80 0.89
CA LYS A 252 -3.15 14.07 0.61
C LYS A 252 -1.65 13.93 0.77
N LEU A 253 -0.92 14.52 -0.18
CA LEU A 253 0.53 14.65 -0.11
C LEU A 253 0.93 15.92 0.64
N PHE A 254 1.78 15.75 1.63
CA PHE A 254 2.43 16.82 2.38
C PHE A 254 3.94 16.78 2.13
N VAL A 255 4.62 17.89 2.39
CA VAL A 255 6.08 17.96 2.34
C VAL A 255 6.59 18.45 3.69
N PHE A 256 7.37 17.62 4.37
CA PHE A 256 8.00 17.92 5.65
C PHE A 256 9.52 18.01 5.43
N ASP A 257 10.08 19.19 5.61
CA ASP A 257 11.53 19.46 5.38
C ASP A 257 12.07 18.96 4.03
N GLY A 258 11.21 19.03 2.99
CA GLY A 258 11.55 18.57 1.64
C GLY A 258 11.27 17.09 1.39
N VAL A 259 10.78 16.35 2.38
CA VAL A 259 10.41 14.93 2.27
C VAL A 259 8.90 14.82 2.00
N PRO A 260 8.47 14.30 0.83
CA PRO A 260 7.06 14.10 0.55
C PRO A 260 6.51 12.86 1.28
N ILE A 261 5.40 13.04 1.99
CA ILE A 261 4.68 11.95 2.66
C ILE A 261 3.19 12.08 2.34
N SER A 262 2.58 11.01 1.84
CA SER A 262 1.14 10.95 1.60
C SER A 262 0.44 10.22 2.73
N PHE A 263 -0.62 10.81 3.27
CA PHE A 263 -1.53 10.15 4.22
C PHE A 263 -2.89 9.97 3.57
N GLY A 264 -3.48 8.81 3.77
CA GLY A 264 -4.80 8.49 3.24
C GLY A 264 -5.62 7.63 4.17
N ALA A 265 -6.94 7.72 4.05
CA ALA A 265 -7.86 6.85 4.76
C ALA A 265 -9.19 6.72 4.01
N GLY A 266 -9.94 5.67 4.32
CA GLY A 266 -11.28 5.46 3.79
C GLY A 266 -11.93 4.18 4.28
N PRO A 267 -13.26 4.04 4.07
CA PRO A 267 -13.98 2.82 4.35
C PRO A 267 -13.65 1.72 3.35
N MET A 268 -13.81 0.48 3.80
CA MET A 268 -13.84 -0.73 2.99
C MET A 268 -15.15 -1.46 3.22
N TYR A 269 -15.61 -2.20 2.21
CA TYR A 269 -16.75 -3.09 2.32
C TYR A 269 -16.51 -4.39 1.55
N TYR A 270 -16.67 -5.52 2.21
CA TYR A 270 -16.55 -6.83 1.57
C TYR A 270 -17.83 -7.18 0.83
N VAL A 271 -17.85 -7.02 -0.51
CA VAL A 271 -18.98 -7.35 -1.37
C VAL A 271 -19.19 -8.85 -1.51
N SER A 272 -18.12 -9.63 -1.34
CA SER A 272 -18.15 -11.07 -1.11
C SER A 272 -16.98 -11.48 -0.21
N ASN A 273 -17.13 -12.57 0.52
CA ASN A 273 -16.14 -13.07 1.45
C ASN A 273 -16.07 -14.59 1.47
N THR A 274 -14.91 -15.11 1.83
CA THR A 274 -14.71 -16.52 2.14
C THR A 274 -15.40 -16.86 3.48
N PRO A 275 -16.06 -18.00 3.65
CA PRO A 275 -16.59 -18.41 4.94
C PRO A 275 -15.53 -18.37 6.05
N GLY A 276 -15.84 -17.63 7.12
CA GLY A 276 -14.91 -17.35 8.20
C GLY A 276 -13.90 -16.24 7.95
N GLY A 277 -13.82 -15.71 6.74
CA GLY A 277 -13.04 -14.51 6.44
C GLY A 277 -13.78 -13.21 6.76
N PRO A 278 -13.11 -12.05 6.64
CA PRO A 278 -13.69 -10.75 6.90
C PRO A 278 -14.96 -10.49 6.10
N SER A 279 -15.96 -9.84 6.70
CA SER A 279 -17.25 -9.51 6.06
C SER A 279 -17.76 -8.14 6.50
N GLY A 280 -18.62 -7.53 5.65
CA GLY A 280 -19.22 -6.23 5.95
C GLY A 280 -18.22 -5.06 5.92
N TRP A 281 -18.37 -4.13 6.83
CA TRP A 281 -17.59 -2.89 6.84
C TRP A 281 -16.23 -3.04 7.51
N GLY A 282 -15.24 -2.39 6.93
CA GLY A 282 -13.89 -2.20 7.45
C GLY A 282 -13.38 -0.78 7.18
N ALA A 283 -12.14 -0.54 7.49
CA ALA A 283 -11.45 0.72 7.23
C ALA A 283 -10.01 0.48 6.80
N ARG A 284 -9.47 1.39 5.98
CA ARG A 284 -8.06 1.39 5.57
C ARG A 284 -7.45 2.76 5.85
N ALA A 285 -6.23 2.77 6.38
CA ALA A 285 -5.38 3.95 6.48
C ALA A 285 -4.03 3.66 5.82
N THR A 286 -3.44 4.66 5.19
CA THR A 286 -2.14 4.55 4.51
C THR A 286 -1.23 5.70 4.88
N ALA A 287 0.06 5.42 5.01
CA ALA A 287 1.12 6.43 5.04
C ALA A 287 2.18 6.02 4.02
N THR A 288 2.52 6.89 3.08
CA THR A 288 3.49 6.58 2.02
C THR A 288 4.61 7.61 2.02
N LEU A 289 5.80 7.16 2.38
CA LEU A 289 7.02 7.95 2.23
C LEU A 289 7.49 7.91 0.78
N VAL A 290 7.87 9.06 0.22
CA VAL A 290 8.49 9.16 -1.11
C VAL A 290 9.94 9.57 -0.98
N ILE A 291 10.82 8.82 -1.66
CA ILE A 291 12.25 9.13 -1.71
C ILE A 291 12.53 9.78 -3.08
N LEU A 292 12.83 11.06 -3.05
CA LEU A 292 13.26 11.82 -4.24
C LEU A 292 14.73 11.48 -4.53
N LYS A 293 15.03 11.17 -5.80
CA LYS A 293 16.40 10.97 -6.30
C LYS A 293 17.02 12.30 -6.69
#